data_a96a33590640255664bae15f266f8935
#
_entry.id   a96a33590640255664bae15f266f8935
#
_cell.length_a   1.000
_cell.length_b   1.000
_cell.length_c   1.000
_cell.angle_alpha   90.00
_cell.angle_beta   90.00
_cell.angle_gamma   90.00
#
_symmetry.space_group_name_H-M   'P 1'
#
loop_
_entity.id
_entity.type
_entity.pdbx_description
1 polymer ?
#
loop_
_entity_poly.entity_id
_entity_poly.type
_entity_poly.pdbx_seq_one_letter_code
_entity_poly.pdbx_strand_id
1 'polypeptide(L)'
;MVYKSMSAEFPADFTGGFVSILTQNTAVDNQVSFQYGTSFITGTTFSNIRLLDGYKCDYIGFGAGKRSLPTNTPSDLRVIPIQDAVDFTKKINGKWGINSFTAIPDQKFSFSLQHKFELENWKLSNISAVNYSTGYNAYNNMQNNRYQSYRDGASQYDNKYIDNVYKNTTKLGALFNWLLFSDKNKFEFRNFFNQRGTTALTQREGH
;
A
#
# COMPACT_ATOMS: atom_id res chain seq x y z
N MET A 1 3.92 -8.45 20.45
CA MET A 1 4.97 -8.05 21.40
C MET A 1 5.83 -6.97 20.78
N VAL A 2 6.25 -5.99 21.57
CA VAL A 2 7.13 -4.91 21.11
C VAL A 2 8.41 -4.98 21.94
N TYR A 3 9.53 -5.14 21.28
CA TYR A 3 10.87 -5.17 21.90
C TYR A 3 11.56 -3.85 21.61
N LYS A 4 12.00 -3.15 22.65
CA LYS A 4 12.65 -1.83 22.57
C LYS A 4 14.18 -1.90 22.74
N SER A 5 14.68 -3.04 23.18
CA SER A 5 16.12 -3.30 23.38
C SER A 5 16.60 -4.44 22.50
N MET A 6 17.83 -4.35 22.07
CA MET A 6 18.50 -5.36 21.26
C MET A 6 18.72 -6.65 22.06
N SER A 7 18.49 -7.78 21.43
CA SER A 7 18.79 -9.12 21.94
C SER A 7 19.48 -9.91 20.82
N ALA A 8 20.26 -10.92 21.17
CA ALA A 8 20.96 -11.78 20.20
C ALA A 8 20.03 -12.56 19.26
N GLU A 9 18.73 -12.60 19.57
CA GLU A 9 17.69 -13.27 18.78
C GLU A 9 17.17 -12.40 17.62
N PHE A 10 17.53 -11.11 17.57
CA PHE A 10 17.02 -10.18 16.57
C PHE A 10 18.00 -10.01 15.40
N PRO A 11 17.48 -9.62 14.22
CA PRO A 11 18.33 -9.29 13.07
C PRO A 11 19.37 -8.23 13.41
N ALA A 12 20.57 -8.33 12.80
CA ALA A 12 21.68 -7.41 13.06
C ALA A 12 21.41 -5.94 12.66
N ASP A 13 20.40 -5.69 11.85
CA ASP A 13 19.94 -4.37 11.40
C ASP A 13 18.88 -3.72 12.32
N PHE A 14 18.82 -4.18 13.55
CA PHE A 14 17.92 -3.61 14.56
C PHE A 14 18.24 -2.13 14.84
N THR A 15 17.34 -1.22 14.45
CA THR A 15 17.58 0.23 14.51
C THR A 15 16.69 1.00 15.49
N GLY A 16 15.89 0.35 16.34
CA GLY A 16 15.09 1.09 17.31
C GLY A 16 13.89 0.37 17.91
N GLY A 17 13.48 -0.74 17.36
CA GLY A 17 12.39 -1.55 17.91
C GLY A 17 12.02 -2.71 17.01
N PHE A 18 11.67 -3.83 17.61
CA PHE A 18 11.16 -5.01 16.92
C PHE A 18 9.73 -5.29 17.34
N VAL A 19 8.84 -5.44 16.37
CA VAL A 19 7.45 -5.80 16.60
C VAL A 19 7.23 -7.23 16.13
N SER A 20 7.03 -8.16 17.07
CA SER A 20 6.63 -9.52 16.78
C SER A 20 5.11 -9.62 16.73
N ILE A 21 4.57 -9.97 15.58
CA ILE A 21 3.14 -10.22 15.38
C ILE A 21 2.94 -11.74 15.30
N LEU A 22 2.28 -12.29 16.30
CA LEU A 22 1.89 -13.68 16.31
C LEU A 22 0.40 -13.77 15.92
N THR A 23 0.13 -14.47 14.83
CA THR A 23 -1.25 -14.73 14.42
C THR A 23 -1.83 -15.90 15.22
N GLN A 24 -3.10 -15.80 15.59
CA GLN A 24 -3.80 -16.91 16.22
C GLN A 24 -3.88 -18.11 15.25
N ASN A 25 -3.57 -19.31 15.72
CA ASN A 25 -3.55 -20.52 14.89
C ASN A 25 -4.66 -21.49 15.20
N THR A 26 -5.26 -21.37 16.39
CA THR A 26 -6.30 -22.28 16.85
C THR A 26 -7.62 -21.55 16.91
N ALA A 27 -8.61 -22.02 16.17
CA ALA A 27 -9.98 -21.57 16.30
C ALA A 27 -10.52 -22.05 17.66
N VAL A 28 -11.05 -21.12 18.44
CA VAL A 28 -11.71 -21.44 19.70
C VAL A 28 -13.11 -21.96 19.42
N ASP A 29 -13.83 -21.24 18.56
CA ASP A 29 -15.21 -21.53 18.18
C ASP A 29 -15.38 -21.45 16.66
N ASN A 30 -16.47 -22.04 16.16
CA ASN A 30 -16.87 -21.88 14.77
C ASN A 30 -17.53 -20.52 14.60
N GLN A 31 -16.87 -19.62 13.87
CA GLN A 31 -17.35 -18.26 13.70
C GLN A 31 -17.12 -17.76 12.28
N VAL A 32 -18.12 -17.08 11.75
CA VAL A 32 -18.03 -16.29 10.53
C VAL A 32 -18.27 -14.83 10.90
N SER A 33 -17.38 -13.95 10.49
CA SER A 33 -17.51 -12.52 10.72
C SER A 33 -17.37 -11.74 9.43
N PHE A 34 -18.29 -10.81 9.20
CA PHE A 34 -18.21 -9.82 8.14
C PHE A 34 -18.28 -8.44 8.77
N GLN A 35 -17.35 -7.57 8.42
CA GLN A 35 -17.30 -6.20 8.89
C GLN A 35 -17.16 -5.24 7.71
N TYR A 36 -17.99 -4.23 7.71
CA TYR A 36 -17.87 -3.10 6.81
C TYR A 36 -17.66 -1.82 7.61
N GLY A 37 -16.70 -1.03 7.21
CA GLY A 37 -16.40 0.25 7.83
C GLY A 37 -16.19 1.33 6.79
N THR A 38 -16.55 2.55 7.14
CA THR A 38 -16.30 3.74 6.34
C THR A 38 -15.67 4.82 7.20
N SER A 39 -14.85 5.67 6.60
CA SER A 39 -14.28 6.83 7.29
C SER A 39 -14.28 8.06 6.39
N PHE A 40 -14.39 9.22 7.03
CA PHE A 40 -14.42 10.52 6.39
C PHE A 40 -13.13 11.27 6.70
N ILE A 41 -12.60 11.96 5.69
CA ILE A 41 -11.43 12.84 5.84
C ILE A 41 -11.87 14.24 5.44
N THR A 42 -11.86 15.15 6.39
CA THR A 42 -12.17 16.56 6.15
C THR A 42 -11.24 17.13 5.07
N GLY A 43 -11.80 17.86 4.11
CA GLY A 43 -11.07 18.44 3.00
C GLY A 43 -10.75 17.47 1.85
N THR A 44 -11.05 16.17 2.03
CA THR A 44 -10.88 15.16 0.97
C THR A 44 -12.20 14.53 0.56
N THR A 45 -12.94 13.97 1.54
CA THR A 45 -14.21 13.29 1.25
C THR A 45 -15.23 14.28 0.72
N PHE A 46 -15.90 13.91 -0.38
CA PHE A 46 -16.82 14.73 -1.16
C PHE A 46 -16.20 15.94 -1.86
N SER A 47 -14.87 16.11 -1.82
CA SER A 47 -14.20 17.10 -2.64
C SER A 47 -13.82 16.55 -4.00
N ASN A 48 -13.61 17.45 -4.97
CA ASN A 48 -13.14 17.09 -6.30
C ASN A 48 -11.64 16.83 -6.22
N ILE A 49 -11.22 15.61 -6.53
CA ILE A 49 -9.83 15.19 -6.57
C ILE A 49 -9.42 14.78 -7.98
N ARG A 50 -8.13 14.79 -8.23
CA ARG A 50 -7.54 14.43 -9.52
C ARG A 50 -6.56 13.28 -9.35
N LEU A 51 -6.67 12.27 -10.21
CA LEU A 51 -5.72 11.16 -10.25
C LEU A 51 -5.40 10.80 -11.69
N LEU A 52 -4.27 10.13 -11.88
CA LEU A 52 -3.91 9.55 -13.16
C LEU A 52 -4.91 8.45 -13.54
N ASP A 53 -5.11 8.29 -14.85
CA ASP A 53 -5.87 7.16 -15.39
C ASP A 53 -5.31 5.84 -14.87
N GLY A 54 -6.20 5.05 -14.28
CA GLY A 54 -5.85 3.76 -13.68
C GLY A 54 -6.07 2.58 -14.61
N TYR A 55 -5.56 1.45 -14.19
CA TYR A 55 -5.90 0.13 -14.72
C TYR A 55 -6.89 -0.55 -13.75
N LYS A 56 -7.71 -1.48 -14.25
CA LYS A 56 -8.67 -2.22 -13.40
C LYS A 56 -8.00 -2.91 -12.21
N CYS A 57 -6.75 -3.36 -12.37
CA CYS A 57 -5.99 -4.01 -11.29
C CYS A 57 -5.47 -3.04 -10.21
N ASP A 58 -5.56 -1.73 -10.41
CA ASP A 58 -5.21 -0.75 -9.36
C ASP A 58 -6.18 -0.83 -8.18
N TYR A 59 -7.46 -1.18 -8.43
CA TYR A 59 -8.46 -1.32 -7.37
C TYR A 59 -8.16 -2.44 -6.37
N ILE A 60 -7.28 -3.37 -6.73
CA ILE A 60 -6.81 -4.45 -5.84
C ILE A 60 -5.31 -4.33 -5.53
N GLY A 61 -4.68 -3.22 -5.93
CA GLY A 61 -3.29 -2.91 -5.64
C GLY A 61 -2.25 -3.55 -6.56
N PHE A 62 -2.64 -4.17 -7.69
CA PHE A 62 -1.75 -4.89 -8.62
C PHE A 62 -1.42 -4.13 -9.91
N GLY A 63 -1.64 -2.83 -9.96
CA GLY A 63 -1.45 -2.03 -11.17
C GLY A 63 -0.01 -1.83 -11.64
N ALA A 64 0.97 -2.10 -10.79
CA ALA A 64 2.39 -1.86 -11.10
C ALA A 64 2.88 -2.63 -12.33
N GLY A 65 2.46 -3.89 -12.51
CA GLY A 65 2.87 -4.70 -13.64
C GLY A 65 2.45 -4.14 -15.02
N LYS A 66 1.37 -3.35 -15.06
CA LYS A 66 0.92 -2.68 -16.29
C LYS A 66 1.72 -1.41 -16.61
N ARG A 67 2.52 -0.93 -15.65
CA ARG A 67 3.39 0.25 -15.75
C ARG A 67 4.87 -0.12 -15.75
N SER A 68 5.20 -1.40 -15.93
CA SER A 68 6.57 -1.86 -16.03
C SER A 68 7.27 -1.23 -17.23
N LEU A 69 8.53 -0.95 -17.07
CA LEU A 69 9.37 -0.52 -18.19
C LEU A 69 9.46 -1.63 -19.25
N PRO A 70 9.64 -1.28 -20.54
CA PRO A 70 9.84 -2.25 -21.60
C PRO A 70 11.03 -3.16 -21.31
N THR A 71 10.97 -4.40 -21.82
CA THR A 71 12.11 -5.31 -21.79
C THR A 71 13.30 -4.66 -22.50
N ASN A 72 14.50 -4.84 -21.98
CA ASN A 72 15.74 -4.21 -22.47
C ASN A 72 15.81 -2.68 -22.29
N THR A 73 15.24 -2.18 -21.21
CA THR A 73 15.44 -0.78 -20.81
C THR A 73 16.93 -0.49 -20.63
N PRO A 74 17.50 0.50 -21.36
CA PRO A 74 18.88 0.93 -21.15
C PRO A 74 19.08 1.46 -19.74
N SER A 75 20.22 1.15 -19.13
CA SER A 75 20.57 1.65 -17.79
C SER A 75 20.78 3.17 -17.77
N ASP A 76 21.24 3.74 -18.90
CA ASP A 76 21.41 5.17 -19.08
C ASP A 76 20.96 5.58 -20.49
N LEU A 77 19.92 6.42 -20.56
CA LEU A 77 19.40 6.93 -21.82
C LEU A 77 20.28 8.01 -22.46
N ARG A 78 21.25 8.57 -21.72
CA ARG A 78 22.14 9.62 -22.22
C ARG A 78 23.27 9.07 -23.10
N VAL A 79 23.56 7.78 -23.00
CA VAL A 79 24.67 7.15 -23.74
C VAL A 79 24.23 6.44 -25.01
N ILE A 80 22.92 6.38 -25.29
CA ILE A 80 22.38 5.79 -26.51
C ILE A 80 22.10 6.88 -27.57
N PRO A 81 22.08 6.52 -28.87
CA PRO A 81 21.67 7.43 -29.92
C PRO A 81 20.29 8.03 -29.66
N ILE A 82 20.10 9.30 -29.99
CA ILE A 82 18.85 10.02 -29.70
C ILE A 82 17.63 9.34 -30.34
N GLN A 83 17.80 8.74 -31.52
CA GLN A 83 16.74 8.05 -32.23
C GLN A 83 16.30 6.80 -31.45
N ASP A 84 17.24 6.05 -30.89
CA ASP A 84 16.95 4.86 -30.08
C ASP A 84 16.27 5.25 -28.76
N ALA A 85 16.67 6.38 -28.16
CA ALA A 85 16.02 6.93 -26.98
C ALA A 85 14.57 7.33 -27.27
N VAL A 86 14.30 7.96 -28.42
CA VAL A 86 12.94 8.31 -28.86
C VAL A 86 12.10 7.06 -29.09
N ASP A 87 12.63 6.06 -29.78
CA ASP A 87 11.90 4.82 -30.06
C ASP A 87 11.66 3.98 -28.80
N PHE A 88 12.59 4.03 -27.85
CA PHE A 88 12.38 3.47 -26.52
C PHE A 88 11.25 4.17 -25.77
N THR A 89 11.24 5.52 -25.75
CA THR A 89 10.21 6.30 -25.05
C THR A 89 8.82 6.02 -25.59
N LYS A 90 8.68 5.81 -26.91
CA LYS A 90 7.40 5.41 -27.53
C LYS A 90 6.89 4.05 -27.06
N LYS A 91 7.78 3.15 -26.63
CA LYS A 91 7.43 1.82 -26.10
C LYS A 91 7.00 1.85 -24.64
N ILE A 92 7.22 2.96 -23.92
CA ILE A 92 6.77 3.09 -22.54
C ILE A 92 5.24 3.10 -22.53
N ASN A 93 4.68 2.03 -21.98
CA ASN A 93 3.24 1.90 -21.84
C ASN A 93 2.79 2.61 -20.56
N GLY A 94 2.11 3.74 -20.72
CA GLY A 94 1.59 4.50 -19.59
C GLY A 94 0.29 5.22 -19.95
N LYS A 95 -0.65 5.22 -19.02
CA LYS A 95 -1.82 6.08 -19.07
C LYS A 95 -1.48 7.35 -18.30
N TRP A 96 -1.31 8.46 -19.03
CA TRP A 96 -0.91 9.75 -18.47
C TRP A 96 -2.08 10.74 -18.36
N GLY A 97 -3.29 10.30 -18.74
CA GLY A 97 -4.50 11.09 -18.59
C GLY A 97 -4.79 11.39 -17.12
N ILE A 98 -5.34 12.56 -16.84
CA ILE A 98 -5.78 12.99 -15.51
C ILE A 98 -7.30 13.00 -15.50
N ASN A 99 -7.88 12.22 -14.59
CA ASN A 99 -9.31 12.21 -14.34
C ASN A 99 -9.65 12.98 -13.06
N SER A 100 -10.73 13.75 -13.14
CA SER A 100 -11.32 14.46 -12.00
C SER A 100 -12.59 13.76 -11.57
N PHE A 101 -12.76 13.53 -10.28
CA PHE A 101 -13.96 12.92 -9.72
C PHE A 101 -14.14 13.32 -8.25
N THR A 102 -15.35 13.14 -7.74
CA THR A 102 -15.65 13.39 -6.33
C THR A 102 -15.17 12.22 -5.48
N ALA A 103 -14.32 12.48 -4.51
CA ALA A 103 -13.82 11.45 -3.60
C ALA A 103 -14.95 10.90 -2.73
N ILE A 104 -15.15 9.58 -2.77
CA ILE A 104 -16.08 8.89 -1.86
C ILE A 104 -15.41 8.67 -0.50
N PRO A 105 -16.17 8.43 0.58
CA PRO A 105 -15.63 8.01 1.86
C PRO A 105 -14.73 6.78 1.72
N ASP A 106 -13.73 6.65 2.57
CA ASP A 106 -12.88 5.45 2.62
C ASP A 106 -13.74 4.21 2.89
N GLN A 107 -13.40 3.13 2.23
CA GLN A 107 -14.10 1.85 2.35
C GLN A 107 -13.18 0.81 2.99
N LYS A 108 -13.72 0.05 3.93
CA LYS A 108 -13.02 -1.07 4.57
C LYS A 108 -13.96 -2.27 4.64
N PHE A 109 -13.49 -3.40 4.12
CA PHE A 109 -14.18 -4.68 4.19
C PHE A 109 -13.28 -5.68 4.89
N SER A 110 -13.84 -6.43 5.82
CA SER A 110 -13.14 -7.52 6.50
C SER A 110 -14.08 -8.72 6.57
N PHE A 111 -13.57 -9.84 6.11
CA PHE A 111 -14.23 -11.14 6.23
C PHE A 111 -13.30 -12.07 6.99
N SER A 112 -13.82 -12.78 7.99
CA SER A 112 -13.06 -13.80 8.68
C SER A 112 -13.89 -15.05 8.93
N LEU A 113 -13.23 -16.18 8.82
CA LEU A 113 -13.76 -17.52 9.06
C LEU A 113 -12.85 -18.20 10.08
N GLN A 114 -13.45 -18.70 11.14
CA GLN A 114 -12.81 -19.60 12.08
C GLN A 114 -13.61 -20.90 12.10
N HIS A 115 -12.94 -22.01 11.92
CA HIS A 115 -13.60 -23.30 11.92
C HIS A 115 -12.75 -24.38 12.58
N LYS A 116 -13.40 -25.21 13.38
CA LYS A 116 -12.80 -26.33 14.08
C LYS A 116 -13.54 -27.62 13.74
N PHE A 117 -12.78 -28.60 13.30
CA PHE A 117 -13.28 -29.93 12.97
C PHE A 117 -12.64 -30.93 13.94
N GLU A 118 -13.41 -31.87 14.43
CA GLU A 118 -12.95 -33.00 15.23
C GLU A 118 -13.07 -34.29 14.42
N LEU A 119 -11.93 -34.96 14.22
CA LEU A 119 -11.77 -36.14 13.40
C LEU A 119 -11.17 -37.25 14.31
N GLU A 120 -11.99 -37.99 15.02
CA GLU A 120 -11.53 -39.03 15.96
C GLU A 120 -10.35 -38.55 16.83
N ASN A 121 -9.11 -38.97 16.49
CA ASN A 121 -7.90 -38.63 17.22
C ASN A 121 -7.22 -37.34 16.72
N TRP A 122 -7.77 -36.66 15.73
CA TRP A 122 -7.22 -35.45 15.14
C TRP A 122 -8.18 -34.27 15.30
N LYS A 123 -7.62 -33.12 15.53
CA LYS A 123 -8.35 -31.84 15.52
C LYS A 123 -7.79 -30.96 14.42
N LEU A 124 -8.66 -30.51 13.55
CA LEU A 124 -8.32 -29.60 12.45
C LEU A 124 -8.90 -28.22 12.77
N SER A 125 -8.06 -27.21 12.77
CA SER A 125 -8.45 -25.82 12.96
C SER A 125 -8.08 -25.01 11.73
N ASN A 126 -9.02 -24.19 11.26
CA ASN A 126 -8.81 -23.22 10.21
C ASN A 126 -9.09 -21.80 10.72
N ILE A 127 -8.21 -20.87 10.40
CA ILE A 127 -8.45 -19.44 10.57
C ILE A 127 -8.10 -18.78 9.24
N SER A 128 -9.10 -18.23 8.58
CA SER A 128 -8.97 -17.52 7.32
C SER A 128 -9.53 -16.12 7.46
N ALA A 129 -8.86 -15.13 6.87
CA ALA A 129 -9.36 -13.77 6.85
C ALA A 129 -8.94 -13.07 5.56
N VAL A 130 -9.81 -12.22 5.04
CA VAL A 130 -9.52 -11.31 3.92
C VAL A 130 -9.91 -9.91 4.33
N ASN A 131 -9.01 -8.98 4.15
CA ASN A 131 -9.21 -7.58 4.44
C ASN A 131 -8.95 -6.75 3.18
N TYR A 132 -9.86 -5.85 2.85
CA TYR A 132 -9.71 -4.91 1.77
C TYR A 132 -9.98 -3.51 2.29
N SER A 133 -9.18 -2.55 1.89
CA SER A 133 -9.47 -1.14 2.13
C SER A 133 -9.00 -0.27 0.98
N THR A 134 -9.78 0.76 0.68
CA THR A 134 -9.40 1.81 -0.26
C THR A 134 -9.77 3.16 0.32
N GLY A 135 -8.91 4.15 0.08
CA GLY A 135 -9.12 5.49 0.60
C GLY A 135 -8.38 6.55 -0.21
N TYR A 136 -8.85 7.78 -0.05
CA TYR A 136 -8.35 8.95 -0.76
C TYR A 136 -7.80 9.98 0.21
N ASN A 137 -6.74 10.68 -0.20
CA ASN A 137 -6.20 11.82 0.52
C ASN A 137 -5.92 12.96 -0.47
N ALA A 138 -6.34 14.16 -0.12
CA ALA A 138 -6.07 15.38 -0.85
C ALA A 138 -5.36 16.37 0.06
N TYR A 139 -4.24 16.87 -0.38
CA TYR A 139 -3.49 17.94 0.26
C TYR A 139 -3.39 19.10 -0.71
N ASN A 140 -4.15 20.15 -0.46
CA ASN A 140 -4.21 21.31 -1.32
C ASN A 140 -3.35 22.44 -0.77
N ASN A 141 -2.77 23.24 -1.66
CA ASN A 141 -2.01 24.43 -1.33
C ASN A 141 -0.80 24.17 -0.40
N MET A 142 -0.15 23.01 -0.54
CA MET A 142 1.06 22.70 0.21
C MET A 142 2.21 23.59 -0.29
N GLN A 143 2.81 24.34 0.61
CA GLN A 143 3.99 25.13 0.28
C GLN A 143 5.22 24.22 0.23
N ASN A 144 5.91 24.22 -0.90
CA ASN A 144 7.14 23.46 -1.13
C ASN A 144 8.22 24.45 -1.60
N ASN A 145 8.85 25.10 -0.64
CA ASN A 145 9.79 26.17 -0.88
C ASN A 145 11.22 25.71 -0.53
N ARG A 146 12.17 26.08 -1.37
CA ARG A 146 13.60 25.97 -1.08
C ARG A 146 14.17 27.35 -0.83
N TYR A 147 14.77 27.53 0.33
CA TYR A 147 15.36 28.79 0.73
C TYR A 147 16.84 28.77 0.40
N GLN A 148 17.34 29.83 -0.21
CA GLN A 148 18.76 30.06 -0.48
C GLN A 148 19.43 30.74 0.71
N SER A 149 18.84 31.83 1.18
CA SER A 149 19.36 32.63 2.30
C SER A 149 18.27 33.42 2.98
N TYR A 150 18.60 33.96 4.16
CA TYR A 150 17.79 34.95 4.87
C TYR A 150 18.63 36.21 5.06
N ARG A 151 18.24 37.30 4.42
CA ARG A 151 18.93 38.60 4.51
C ARG A 151 17.93 39.71 4.67
N ASP A 152 18.33 40.74 5.46
CA ASP A 152 17.57 41.99 5.68
C ASP A 152 16.11 41.75 6.13
N GLY A 153 15.88 40.74 6.95
CA GLY A 153 14.55 40.41 7.45
C GLY A 153 13.65 39.68 6.44
N ALA A 154 14.19 39.28 5.26
CA ALA A 154 13.44 38.60 4.21
C ALA A 154 14.09 37.29 3.78
N SER A 155 13.24 36.29 3.48
CA SER A 155 13.67 35.02 2.89
C SER A 155 13.91 35.18 1.41
N GLN A 156 15.08 34.74 0.95
CA GLN A 156 15.38 34.59 -0.49
C GLN A 156 15.14 33.15 -0.88
N TYR A 157 14.33 32.96 -1.91
CA TYR A 157 13.93 31.63 -2.39
C TYR A 157 14.79 31.23 -3.58
N ASP A 158 15.21 29.97 -3.59
CA ASP A 158 15.74 29.29 -4.77
C ASP A 158 14.56 28.79 -5.63
N ASN A 159 13.57 28.21 -4.96
CA ASN A 159 12.32 27.77 -5.58
C ASN A 159 11.15 28.06 -4.66
N LYS A 160 10.02 28.47 -5.24
CA LYS A 160 8.77 28.68 -4.52
C LYS A 160 7.63 28.00 -5.24
N TYR A 161 7.14 26.89 -4.67
CA TYR A 161 6.08 26.08 -5.26
C TYR A 161 4.88 25.95 -4.34
N ILE A 162 3.72 25.82 -4.98
CA ILE A 162 2.48 25.38 -4.34
C ILE A 162 2.10 24.05 -4.96
N ASP A 163 1.98 23.02 -4.13
CA ASP A 163 1.66 21.67 -4.53
C ASP A 163 0.23 21.30 -4.14
N ASN A 164 -0.52 20.74 -5.08
CA ASN A 164 -1.73 19.99 -4.81
C ASN A 164 -1.45 18.50 -4.98
N VAL A 165 -1.56 17.72 -3.92
CA VAL A 165 -1.19 16.30 -3.90
C VAL A 165 -2.43 15.46 -3.64
N TYR A 166 -2.76 14.60 -4.58
CA TYR A 166 -3.87 13.66 -4.49
C TYR A 166 -3.34 12.24 -4.45
N LYS A 167 -3.87 11.44 -3.52
CA LYS A 167 -3.44 10.04 -3.35
C LYS A 167 -4.65 9.13 -3.23
N ASN A 168 -4.58 7.99 -3.88
CA ASN A 168 -5.44 6.84 -3.60
C ASN A 168 -4.56 5.70 -3.08
N THR A 169 -4.97 5.08 -2.00
CA THR A 169 -4.28 3.91 -1.44
C THR A 169 -5.26 2.77 -1.29
N THR A 170 -4.92 1.65 -1.91
CA THR A 170 -5.65 0.38 -1.79
C THR A 170 -4.79 -0.65 -1.08
N LYS A 171 -5.39 -1.39 -0.17
CA LYS A 171 -4.72 -2.47 0.56
C LYS A 171 -5.58 -3.72 0.48
N LEU A 172 -4.96 -4.84 0.19
CA LEU A 172 -5.55 -6.16 0.21
C LEU A 172 -4.68 -7.07 1.07
N GLY A 173 -5.26 -7.64 2.11
CA GLY A 173 -4.59 -8.59 2.99
C GLY A 173 -5.36 -9.90 3.04
N ALA A 174 -4.67 -11.01 3.10
CA ALA A 174 -5.25 -12.32 3.32
C ALA A 174 -4.42 -13.12 4.33
N LEU A 175 -5.11 -13.82 5.19
CA LEU A 175 -4.56 -14.78 6.14
C LEU A 175 -5.22 -16.13 5.89
N PHE A 176 -4.43 -17.19 5.87
CA PHE A 176 -4.94 -18.54 5.66
C PHE A 176 -4.11 -19.53 6.47
N ASN A 177 -4.58 -19.86 7.65
CA ASN A 177 -3.89 -20.72 8.59
C ASN A 177 -4.67 -22.03 8.79
N TRP A 178 -3.94 -23.14 8.72
CA TRP A 178 -4.43 -24.47 9.06
C TRP A 178 -3.54 -25.08 10.13
N LEU A 179 -4.19 -25.69 11.10
CA LEU A 179 -3.55 -26.43 12.17
C LEU A 179 -4.22 -27.79 12.30
N LEU A 180 -3.46 -28.83 12.04
CA LEU A 180 -3.87 -30.24 12.29
C LEU A 180 -3.04 -30.77 13.45
N PHE A 181 -3.68 -31.22 14.49
CA PHE A 181 -2.99 -31.73 15.67
C PHE A 181 -3.70 -32.94 16.31
N SER A 182 -2.89 -33.78 16.91
CA SER A 182 -3.27 -34.89 17.75
C SER A 182 -2.43 -34.86 19.03
N ASP A 183 -2.60 -35.81 19.94
CA ASP A 183 -1.85 -35.87 21.20
C ASP A 183 -0.34 -35.91 21.01
N LYS A 184 0.15 -36.46 19.89
CA LYS A 184 1.59 -36.64 19.61
C LYS A 184 2.13 -35.85 18.43
N ASN A 185 1.26 -35.38 17.54
CA ASN A 185 1.68 -34.76 16.28
C ASN A 185 0.98 -33.44 16.06
N LYS A 186 1.70 -32.50 15.46
CA LYS A 186 1.19 -31.16 15.12
C LYS A 186 1.73 -30.73 13.77
N PHE A 187 0.84 -30.39 12.85
CA PHE A 187 1.14 -29.85 11.54
C PHE A 187 0.52 -28.47 11.41
N GLU A 188 1.34 -27.49 11.07
CA GLU A 188 0.92 -26.11 10.89
C GLU A 188 1.23 -25.63 9.47
N PHE A 189 0.23 -25.03 8.84
CA PHE A 189 0.36 -24.33 7.57
C PHE A 189 -0.14 -22.91 7.76
N ARG A 190 0.77 -21.94 7.65
CA ARG A 190 0.51 -20.52 7.86
C ARG A 190 0.83 -19.75 6.61
N ASN A 191 -0.15 -19.00 6.11
CA ASN A 191 0.03 -18.09 4.99
C ASN A 191 -0.49 -16.72 5.31
N PHE A 192 0.31 -15.73 4.99
CA PHE A 192 -0.04 -14.34 5.08
C PHE A 192 0.31 -13.66 3.76
N PHE A 193 -0.64 -12.96 3.20
CA PHE A 193 -0.47 -12.17 2.01
C PHE A 193 -0.88 -10.73 2.29
N ASN A 194 -0.07 -9.79 1.81
CA ASN A 194 -0.38 -8.36 1.90
C ASN A 194 0.06 -7.65 0.62
N GLN A 195 -0.87 -6.92 0.02
CA GLN A 195 -0.64 -6.10 -1.15
C GLN A 195 -1.10 -4.67 -0.87
N ARG A 196 -0.25 -3.71 -1.22
CA ARG A 196 -0.57 -2.30 -1.16
C ARG A 196 -0.27 -1.64 -2.49
N GLY A 197 -1.26 -0.96 -3.05
CA GLY A 197 -1.12 -0.08 -4.19
C GLY A 197 -1.34 1.38 -3.78
N THR A 198 -0.53 2.28 -4.29
CA THR A 198 -0.73 3.72 -4.11
C THR A 198 -0.57 4.41 -5.45
N THR A 199 -1.58 5.18 -5.84
CA THR A 199 -1.51 6.12 -6.95
C THR A 199 -1.43 7.52 -6.37
N ALA A 200 -0.47 8.31 -6.83
CA ALA A 200 -0.28 9.69 -6.40
C ALA A 200 -0.12 10.60 -7.61
N LEU A 201 -0.76 11.77 -7.55
CA LEU A 201 -0.60 12.86 -8.49
C LEU A 201 -0.22 14.11 -7.72
N THR A 202 0.87 14.75 -8.14
CA THR A 202 1.27 16.07 -7.64
C THR A 202 1.15 17.08 -8.76
N GLN A 203 0.32 18.09 -8.57
CA GLN A 203 0.22 19.25 -9.44
C GLN A 203 0.97 20.39 -8.77
N ARG A 204 2.00 20.88 -9.45
CA ARG A 204 2.90 21.92 -8.93
C ARG A 204 2.78 23.19 -9.75
N GLU A 205 2.64 24.30 -9.06
CA GLU A 205 2.63 25.64 -9.62
C GLU A 205 3.70 26.50 -8.93
N GLY A 206 4.38 27.35 -9.71
CA GLY A 206 5.42 28.25 -9.18
C GLY A 206 6.72 28.22 -10.00
N HIS A 207 7.76 28.79 -9.43
CA HIS A 207 9.07 28.95 -10.08
C HIS A 207 10.22 28.81 -9.06
#